data_e85a18b504c5daaa7c429fe1fdf0b62d
#
_entry.id   e85a18b504c5daaa7c429fe1fdf0b62d
#
_cell.length_a   1.000
_cell.length_b   1.000
_cell.length_c   1.000
_cell.angle_alpha   90.00
_cell.angle_beta   90.00
_cell.angle_gamma   90.00
#
_symmetry.space_group_name_H-M   'P 1'
#
loop_
_entity.id
_entity.type
_entity.pdbx_description
1 polymer ?
#
loop_
_entity_poly.entity_id
_entity_poly.type
_entity_poly.pdbx_seq_one_letter_code
_entity_poly.pdbx_strand_id
1 'polypeptide(L)'
;MPRKDRKIVTPLFCHTHNISVFAQPSRGTTCGMTTNMQADVMENSVCDEAANQRELKKQWRAHAIARRKQTSKEERLEAGRKLAEQARKANLIHSFTTVAAFASMGSEMSMMPMLQALFDSNCHVLVPRLGSGMDIGWSELGDIHDLQDQTNSDGSINTHRPQEPGNSANGPEALKNAGLIIVPALAVDQEGFRLGRGGGWYDRALEYRAAGARVVAVCWPWEPTDKPVPHEDHDIPVDGVLTPNGFTAIRE
;
A
#
# COMPACT_ATOMS: atom_id res chain seq x y z
N MET A 1 -26.62 5.56 46.02
CA MET A 1 -26.52 6.95 45.52
C MET A 1 -25.96 6.95 44.14
N PRO A 2 -26.37 7.84 43.22
CA PRO A 2 -26.99 7.39 41.96
C PRO A 2 -26.05 7.41 40.75
N ARG A 3 -26.42 6.57 39.76
CA ARG A 3 -25.88 6.47 38.41
C ARG A 3 -26.08 7.80 37.67
N LYS A 4 -25.07 8.24 36.92
CA LYS A 4 -25.22 9.32 35.93
C LYS A 4 -25.21 8.71 34.52
N ASP A 5 -26.37 8.87 33.88
CA ASP A 5 -26.64 8.54 32.49
C ASP A 5 -25.73 9.33 31.53
N ARG A 6 -25.08 8.67 30.59
CA ARG A 6 -24.48 9.31 29.41
C ARG A 6 -25.43 9.11 28.24
N LYS A 7 -25.97 10.21 27.75
CA LYS A 7 -26.79 10.31 26.54
C LYS A 7 -25.96 9.91 25.30
N ILE A 8 -26.48 8.94 24.60
CA ILE A 8 -26.03 8.54 23.25
C ILE A 8 -26.61 9.58 22.28
N VAL A 9 -25.76 10.26 21.52
CA VAL A 9 -26.16 11.15 20.44
C VAL A 9 -26.09 10.38 19.14
N THR A 10 -27.25 10.07 18.56
CA THR A 10 -27.40 9.44 17.26
C THR A 10 -27.35 10.53 16.17
N PRO A 11 -26.61 10.38 15.06
CA PRO A 11 -26.69 11.34 13.95
C PRO A 11 -27.98 11.13 13.14
N LEU A 12 -28.70 12.21 12.91
CA LEU A 12 -29.90 12.29 12.09
C LEU A 12 -29.57 12.01 10.60
N PHE A 13 -30.22 11.01 10.04
CA PHE A 13 -30.32 10.81 8.59
C PHE A 13 -31.32 11.84 8.02
N CYS A 14 -30.85 12.68 7.11
CA CYS A 14 -31.71 13.61 6.39
C CYS A 14 -32.37 12.89 5.21
N HIS A 15 -33.66 12.58 5.33
CA HIS A 15 -34.50 12.09 4.22
C HIS A 15 -35.06 13.31 3.49
N THR A 16 -34.69 13.50 2.24
CA THR A 16 -35.30 14.47 1.35
C THR A 16 -36.60 13.89 0.79
N HIS A 17 -37.72 14.44 1.25
CA HIS A 17 -39.06 14.20 0.66
C HIS A 17 -39.25 15.11 -0.55
N ASN A 18 -39.58 14.51 -1.68
CA ASN A 18 -40.08 15.16 -2.88
C ASN A 18 -41.48 15.71 -2.62
N ILE A 19 -41.64 17.01 -2.63
CA ILE A 19 -42.97 17.66 -2.66
C ILE A 19 -43.10 18.39 -4.00
N SER A 20 -43.93 17.83 -4.88
CA SER A 20 -44.39 18.49 -6.08
C SER A 20 -45.42 19.58 -5.70
N VAL A 21 -45.09 20.83 -5.97
CA VAL A 21 -46.10 21.93 -5.90
C VAL A 21 -46.24 22.53 -7.28
N PHE A 22 -47.42 22.38 -7.86
CA PHE A 22 -47.84 23.05 -9.08
C PHE A 22 -48.01 24.56 -8.78
N ALA A 23 -47.33 25.43 -9.47
CA ALA A 23 -47.60 26.86 -9.52
C ALA A 23 -47.59 27.35 -10.95
N GLN A 24 -48.64 28.07 -11.34
CA GLN A 24 -48.86 28.67 -12.67
C GLN A 24 -47.94 29.88 -12.90
N PRO A 25 -47.68 30.29 -14.16
CA PRO A 25 -46.71 31.29 -14.49
C PRO A 25 -47.24 32.72 -14.39
N SER A 26 -46.56 33.59 -13.65
CA SER A 26 -46.65 35.03 -13.77
C SER A 26 -45.40 35.58 -14.49
N ARG A 27 -45.66 36.53 -15.39
CA ARG A 27 -44.72 37.13 -16.37
C ARG A 27 -43.60 37.93 -15.68
N GLY A 28 -42.42 37.76 -16.19
CA GLY A 28 -41.42 38.84 -16.31
C GLY A 28 -40.44 38.98 -15.18
N THR A 29 -39.20 38.48 -15.40
CA THR A 29 -37.96 39.23 -15.17
C THR A 29 -36.81 38.32 -15.56
N THR A 30 -36.02 38.70 -16.56
CA THR A 30 -34.76 38.09 -16.93
C THR A 30 -33.76 38.29 -15.79
N CYS A 31 -33.42 37.24 -15.07
CA CYS A 31 -32.27 37.20 -14.18
C CYS A 31 -31.40 36.01 -14.55
N GLY A 32 -30.11 36.28 -14.78
CA GLY A 32 -29.16 35.43 -15.45
C GLY A 32 -28.98 34.02 -14.87
N MET A 33 -29.19 33.06 -15.72
CA MET A 33 -28.72 31.67 -15.58
C MET A 33 -27.32 31.57 -16.19
N THR A 34 -26.28 31.94 -15.44
CA THR A 34 -24.89 31.78 -15.91
C THR A 34 -23.95 31.15 -14.89
N THR A 35 -24.49 30.60 -13.77
CA THR A 35 -23.61 30.11 -12.67
C THR A 35 -23.50 28.59 -12.55
N ASN A 36 -24.25 27.78 -13.28
CA ASN A 36 -24.22 26.31 -13.09
C ASN A 36 -23.45 25.53 -14.16
N MET A 37 -23.27 26.07 -15.37
CA MET A 37 -22.57 25.34 -16.43
C MET A 37 -21.06 25.19 -16.20
N GLN A 38 -20.42 26.10 -15.47
CA GLN A 38 -18.97 26.01 -15.19
C GLN A 38 -18.66 24.98 -14.09
N ALA A 39 -19.52 24.81 -13.11
CA ALA A 39 -19.37 23.80 -12.06
C ALA A 39 -19.52 22.38 -12.64
N ASP A 40 -20.55 22.14 -13.43
CA ASP A 40 -20.80 20.83 -14.06
C ASP A 40 -19.70 20.41 -15.05
N VAL A 41 -19.08 21.36 -15.76
CA VAL A 41 -17.97 21.09 -16.67
C VAL A 41 -16.68 20.75 -15.89
N MET A 42 -16.44 21.41 -14.76
CA MET A 42 -15.27 21.11 -13.90
C MET A 42 -15.42 19.76 -13.18
N GLU A 43 -16.60 19.43 -12.66
CA GLU A 43 -16.84 18.11 -12.04
C GLU A 43 -16.70 16.97 -13.06
N ASN A 44 -17.21 17.11 -14.27
CA ASN A 44 -17.05 16.11 -15.33
C ASN A 44 -15.57 15.94 -15.73
N SER A 45 -14.80 17.02 -15.84
CA SER A 45 -13.38 16.93 -16.20
C SER A 45 -12.54 16.23 -15.13
N VAL A 46 -12.82 16.46 -13.85
CA VAL A 46 -12.15 15.79 -12.72
C VAL A 46 -12.51 14.30 -12.67
N CYS A 47 -13.77 13.94 -12.92
CA CYS A 47 -14.19 12.54 -13.00
C CYS A 47 -13.52 11.79 -14.15
N ASP A 48 -13.39 12.42 -15.31
CA ASP A 48 -12.73 11.83 -16.48
C ASP A 48 -11.22 11.66 -16.27
N GLU A 49 -10.56 12.58 -15.58
CA GLU A 49 -9.14 12.50 -15.26
C GLU A 49 -8.86 11.40 -14.24
N ALA A 50 -9.67 11.28 -13.20
CA ALA A 50 -9.57 10.20 -12.23
C ALA A 50 -9.83 8.81 -12.86
N ALA A 51 -10.78 8.70 -13.78
CA ALA A 51 -11.05 7.47 -14.53
C ALA A 51 -9.85 7.07 -15.41
N ASN A 52 -9.25 8.03 -16.10
CA ASN A 52 -8.05 7.84 -16.92
C ASN A 52 -6.85 7.39 -16.07
N GLN A 53 -6.62 8.00 -14.92
CA GLN A 53 -5.57 7.63 -13.98
C GLN A 53 -5.73 6.18 -13.48
N ARG A 54 -6.96 5.75 -13.16
CA ARG A 54 -7.25 4.37 -12.72
C ARG A 54 -6.96 3.35 -13.83
N GLU A 55 -7.37 3.65 -15.07
CA GLU A 55 -7.10 2.76 -16.20
C GLU A 55 -5.61 2.68 -16.51
N LEU A 56 -4.89 3.79 -16.42
CA LEU A 56 -3.43 3.83 -16.58
C LEU A 56 -2.74 3.00 -15.50
N LYS A 57 -3.10 3.17 -14.22
CA LYS A 57 -2.60 2.32 -13.10
C LYS A 57 -2.85 0.82 -13.38
N LYS A 58 -4.00 0.47 -13.93
CA LYS A 58 -4.36 -0.92 -14.27
C LYS A 58 -3.49 -1.50 -15.39
N GLN A 59 -3.26 -0.74 -16.44
CA GLN A 59 -2.40 -1.14 -17.55
C GLN A 59 -0.95 -1.33 -17.11
N TRP A 60 -0.41 -0.43 -16.30
CA TRP A 60 0.93 -0.55 -15.76
C TRP A 60 1.09 -1.80 -14.87
N ARG A 61 0.11 -2.05 -13.99
CA ARG A 61 0.08 -3.28 -13.16
C ARG A 61 0.09 -4.55 -14.02
N ALA A 62 -0.78 -4.58 -15.03
CA ALA A 62 -0.89 -5.74 -15.92
C ALA A 62 0.44 -6.00 -16.65
N HIS A 63 1.09 -4.96 -17.16
CA HIS A 63 2.39 -5.07 -17.84
C HIS A 63 3.50 -5.56 -16.90
N ALA A 64 3.63 -4.95 -15.72
CA ALA A 64 4.65 -5.34 -14.74
C ALA A 64 4.46 -6.79 -14.27
N ILE A 65 3.22 -7.20 -13.97
CA ILE A 65 2.90 -8.57 -13.55
C ILE A 65 3.18 -9.56 -14.68
N ALA A 66 2.83 -9.23 -15.93
CA ALA A 66 3.09 -10.09 -17.09
C ALA A 66 4.60 -10.32 -17.29
N ARG A 67 5.42 -9.26 -17.13
CA ARG A 67 6.88 -9.37 -17.20
C ARG A 67 7.44 -10.22 -16.06
N ARG A 68 7.00 -10.00 -14.83
CA ARG A 68 7.42 -10.80 -13.65
C ARG A 68 7.09 -12.29 -13.79
N LYS A 69 5.96 -12.63 -14.42
CA LYS A 69 5.55 -14.04 -14.67
C LYS A 69 6.52 -14.79 -15.58
N GLN A 70 7.36 -14.11 -16.33
CA GLN A 70 8.38 -14.74 -17.19
C GLN A 70 9.61 -15.19 -16.39
N THR A 71 9.75 -14.75 -15.13
CA THR A 71 10.87 -15.17 -14.27
C THR A 71 10.62 -16.54 -13.66
N SER A 72 11.67 -17.36 -13.58
CA SER A 72 11.64 -18.66 -12.90
C SER A 72 11.69 -18.51 -11.36
N LYS A 73 11.46 -19.59 -10.64
CA LYS A 73 11.62 -19.60 -9.17
C LYS A 73 13.08 -19.38 -8.77
N GLU A 74 14.01 -19.96 -9.53
CA GLU A 74 15.45 -19.85 -9.32
C GLU A 74 15.93 -18.41 -9.51
N GLU A 75 15.46 -17.74 -10.56
CA GLU A 75 15.75 -16.33 -10.81
C GLU A 75 15.22 -15.43 -9.69
N ARG A 76 14.01 -15.69 -9.19
CA ARG A 76 13.43 -14.94 -8.06
C ARG A 76 14.22 -15.15 -6.77
N LEU A 77 14.70 -16.36 -6.51
CA LEU A 77 15.51 -16.66 -5.34
C LEU A 77 16.88 -15.99 -5.45
N GLU A 78 17.52 -16.06 -6.62
CA GLU A 78 18.82 -15.42 -6.85
C GLU A 78 18.71 -13.88 -6.77
N ALA A 79 17.65 -13.31 -7.34
CA ALA A 79 17.35 -11.88 -7.18
C ALA A 79 17.18 -11.50 -5.71
N GLY A 80 16.50 -12.35 -4.91
CA GLY A 80 16.36 -12.15 -3.47
C GLY A 80 17.67 -12.18 -2.70
N ARG A 81 18.62 -13.07 -3.06
CA ARG A 81 19.97 -13.11 -2.48
C ARG A 81 20.72 -11.81 -2.76
N LYS A 82 20.71 -11.37 -4.01
CA LYS A 82 21.33 -10.10 -4.41
C LYS A 82 20.68 -8.91 -3.69
N LEU A 83 19.37 -8.91 -3.52
CA LEU A 83 18.64 -7.89 -2.77
C LEU A 83 19.16 -7.76 -1.34
N ALA A 84 19.29 -8.88 -0.62
CA ALA A 84 19.82 -8.90 0.75
C ALA A 84 21.28 -8.42 0.79
N GLU A 85 22.10 -8.79 -0.20
CA GLU A 85 23.49 -8.30 -0.33
C GLU A 85 23.52 -6.78 -0.54
N GLN A 86 22.69 -6.24 -1.44
CA GLN A 86 22.64 -4.80 -1.70
C GLN A 86 22.11 -4.01 -0.50
N ALA A 87 21.15 -4.55 0.25
CA ALA A 87 20.68 -3.93 1.48
C ALA A 87 21.80 -3.80 2.54
N ARG A 88 22.65 -4.84 2.68
CA ARG A 88 23.83 -4.78 3.54
C ARG A 88 24.87 -3.76 3.05
N LYS A 89 25.18 -3.76 1.74
CA LYS A 89 26.12 -2.81 1.13
C LYS A 89 25.68 -1.35 1.28
N ALA A 90 24.37 -1.12 1.17
CA ALA A 90 23.77 0.21 1.35
C ALA A 90 23.57 0.60 2.82
N ASN A 91 24.02 -0.24 3.75
CA ASN A 91 23.87 -0.02 5.18
C ASN A 91 22.42 0.26 5.60
N LEU A 92 21.46 -0.49 5.03
CA LEU A 92 20.04 -0.40 5.38
C LEU A 92 19.69 -1.27 6.59
N ILE A 93 20.50 -2.29 6.89
CA ILE A 93 20.25 -3.25 7.97
C ILE A 93 21.14 -2.90 9.16
N HIS A 94 20.52 -2.52 10.27
CA HIS A 94 21.20 -2.20 11.52
C HIS A 94 20.78 -3.16 12.61
N SER A 95 21.74 -3.68 13.38
CA SER A 95 21.47 -4.62 14.48
C SER A 95 20.53 -4.02 15.53
N PHE A 96 19.70 -4.88 16.11
CA PHE A 96 18.74 -4.54 17.18
C PHE A 96 17.71 -3.48 16.81
N THR A 97 17.45 -3.26 15.53
CA THR A 97 16.38 -2.38 15.06
C THR A 97 15.12 -3.19 14.71
N THR A 98 13.97 -2.53 14.77
CA THR A 98 12.73 -3.10 14.23
C THR A 98 12.62 -2.76 12.75
N VAL A 99 12.40 -3.78 11.93
CA VAL A 99 12.21 -3.67 10.48
C VAL A 99 10.88 -4.26 10.09
N ALA A 100 10.04 -3.48 9.42
CA ALA A 100 8.84 -3.99 8.78
C ALA A 100 9.21 -4.45 7.36
N ALA A 101 8.94 -5.72 7.03
CA ALA A 101 9.20 -6.32 5.74
C ALA A 101 7.99 -7.13 5.29
N PHE A 102 8.04 -7.79 4.15
CA PHE A 102 6.93 -8.58 3.62
C PHE A 102 7.36 -9.98 3.19
N ALA A 103 6.43 -10.93 3.22
CA ALA A 103 6.59 -12.23 2.58
C ALA A 103 6.16 -12.11 1.12
N SER A 104 7.00 -12.62 0.22
CA SER A 104 6.78 -12.53 -1.24
C SER A 104 5.55 -13.29 -1.68
N MET A 105 4.85 -12.74 -2.66
CA MET A 105 3.68 -13.37 -3.29
C MET A 105 3.87 -13.57 -4.79
N GLY A 106 3.46 -14.74 -5.27
CA GLY A 106 3.34 -15.00 -6.71
C GLY A 106 4.65 -14.82 -7.48
N SER A 107 4.75 -13.77 -8.30
CA SER A 107 5.91 -13.47 -9.14
C SER A 107 6.88 -12.43 -8.56
N GLU A 108 6.79 -12.14 -7.28
CA GLU A 108 7.74 -11.26 -6.58
C GLU A 108 9.09 -11.95 -6.40
N MET A 109 10.16 -11.17 -6.28
CA MET A 109 11.46 -11.69 -5.87
C MET A 109 11.34 -12.31 -4.48
N SER A 110 12.08 -13.39 -4.21
CA SER A 110 12.02 -14.02 -2.89
C SER A 110 12.56 -13.09 -1.82
N MET A 111 11.74 -12.78 -0.84
CA MET A 111 12.16 -12.03 0.35
C MET A 111 12.80 -12.92 1.43
N MET A 112 12.78 -14.26 1.27
CA MET A 112 13.38 -15.17 2.26
C MET A 112 14.86 -14.86 2.55
N PRO A 113 15.74 -14.58 1.57
CA PRO A 113 17.12 -14.19 1.86
C PRO A 113 17.23 -12.84 2.61
N MET A 114 16.30 -11.91 2.36
CA MET A 114 16.25 -10.63 3.08
C MET A 114 15.82 -10.83 4.53
N LEU A 115 14.76 -11.60 4.76
CA LEU A 115 14.28 -11.93 6.11
C LEU A 115 15.38 -12.63 6.90
N GLN A 116 16.07 -13.61 6.30
CA GLN A 116 17.22 -14.25 6.94
C GLN A 116 18.32 -13.27 7.28
N ALA A 117 18.64 -12.34 6.37
CA ALA A 117 19.64 -11.29 6.60
C ALA A 117 19.30 -10.37 7.76
N LEU A 118 18.00 -10.08 7.96
CA LEU A 118 17.52 -9.30 9.10
C LEU A 118 17.69 -10.08 10.42
N PHE A 119 17.35 -11.36 10.45
CA PHE A 119 17.58 -12.22 11.63
C PHE A 119 19.06 -12.39 11.96
N ASP A 120 19.90 -12.65 10.95
CA ASP A 120 21.36 -12.75 11.13
C ASP A 120 21.95 -11.45 11.75
N SER A 121 21.27 -10.35 11.56
CA SER A 121 21.62 -9.03 12.12
C SER A 121 20.92 -8.71 13.43
N ASN A 122 20.22 -9.66 14.05
CA ASN A 122 19.44 -9.49 15.27
C ASN A 122 18.37 -8.39 15.19
N CYS A 123 17.75 -8.20 14.02
CA CYS A 123 16.63 -7.29 13.87
C CYS A 123 15.34 -7.93 14.41
N HIS A 124 14.43 -7.09 14.95
CA HIS A 124 13.05 -7.47 15.19
C HIS A 124 12.27 -7.30 13.88
N VAL A 125 11.66 -8.36 13.39
CA VAL A 125 10.99 -8.34 12.07
C VAL A 125 9.48 -8.33 12.24
N LEU A 126 8.83 -7.33 11.63
CA LEU A 126 7.38 -7.24 11.50
C LEU A 126 6.99 -7.59 10.06
N VAL A 127 5.97 -8.43 9.91
CA VAL A 127 5.38 -8.76 8.60
C VAL A 127 3.90 -8.38 8.57
N PRO A 128 3.36 -7.99 7.40
CA PRO A 128 1.95 -7.67 7.26
C PRO A 128 1.05 -8.84 7.65
N ARG A 129 -0.02 -8.54 8.38
CA ARG A 129 -1.13 -9.43 8.64
C ARG A 129 -2.35 -8.89 7.89
N LEU A 130 -2.74 -9.59 6.85
CA LEU A 130 -3.91 -9.21 6.06
C LEU A 130 -5.17 -9.74 6.73
N GLY A 131 -5.81 -8.92 7.55
CA GLY A 131 -7.12 -9.21 8.14
C GLY A 131 -8.24 -9.39 7.10
N SER A 132 -9.47 -9.41 7.53
CA SER A 132 -10.63 -9.34 6.67
C SER A 132 -10.91 -7.89 6.27
N GLY A 133 -10.97 -7.60 4.99
CA GLY A 133 -11.35 -6.28 4.50
C GLY A 133 -10.23 -5.22 4.56
N MET A 134 -10.47 -4.13 5.32
CA MET A 134 -9.59 -2.96 5.39
C MET A 134 -8.62 -2.97 6.58
N ASP A 135 -8.65 -4.02 7.38
CA ASP A 135 -7.85 -4.10 8.60
C ASP A 135 -6.35 -4.10 8.31
N ILE A 136 -5.61 -3.33 9.10
CA ILE A 136 -4.17 -3.26 9.06
C ILE A 136 -3.64 -3.91 10.33
N GLY A 137 -2.81 -4.93 10.16
CA GLY A 137 -2.16 -5.61 11.26
C GLY A 137 -0.73 -5.98 10.90
N TRP A 138 0.06 -6.18 11.92
CA TRP A 138 1.44 -6.63 11.82
C TRP A 138 1.64 -7.82 12.76
N SER A 139 2.38 -8.80 12.34
CA SER A 139 2.83 -9.89 13.21
C SER A 139 4.33 -9.84 13.36
N GLU A 140 4.80 -10.08 14.56
CA GLU A 140 6.22 -10.31 14.81
C GLU A 140 6.60 -11.67 14.24
N LEU A 141 7.61 -11.70 13.39
CA LEU A 141 8.17 -12.93 12.82
C LEU A 141 9.36 -13.35 13.68
N GLY A 142 9.24 -14.49 14.36
CA GLY A 142 10.30 -15.04 15.20
C GLY A 142 11.35 -15.82 14.43
N ASP A 143 10.92 -16.55 13.39
CA ASP A 143 11.76 -17.32 12.48
C ASP A 143 11.13 -17.34 11.09
N ILE A 144 11.94 -17.50 10.05
CA ILE A 144 11.44 -17.62 8.67
C ILE A 144 10.54 -18.85 8.45
N HIS A 145 10.72 -19.90 9.25
CA HIS A 145 9.92 -21.13 9.22
C HIS A 145 8.55 -20.97 9.88
N ASP A 146 8.30 -19.86 10.60
CA ASP A 146 6.98 -19.56 11.18
C ASP A 146 5.98 -19.09 10.12
N LEU A 147 6.45 -18.75 8.92
CA LEU A 147 5.59 -18.34 7.81
C LEU A 147 4.78 -19.51 7.27
N GLN A 148 3.47 -19.38 7.31
CA GLN A 148 2.49 -20.40 6.91
C GLN A 148 1.64 -19.90 5.75
N ASP A 149 1.32 -20.81 4.82
CA ASP A 149 0.37 -20.53 3.75
C ASP A 149 -1.01 -20.24 4.32
N GLN A 150 -1.66 -19.23 3.80
CA GLN A 150 -3.05 -18.94 4.13
C GLN A 150 -3.98 -19.84 3.31
N THR A 151 -5.07 -20.30 3.93
CA THR A 151 -6.02 -21.20 3.28
C THR A 151 -7.37 -20.52 3.02
N ASN A 152 -8.03 -20.96 1.97
CA ASN A 152 -9.42 -20.65 1.67
C ASN A 152 -10.36 -21.45 2.59
N SER A 153 -11.65 -21.13 2.57
CA SER A 153 -12.67 -21.85 3.34
C SER A 153 -12.81 -23.33 2.96
N ASP A 154 -12.38 -23.72 1.76
CA ASP A 154 -12.34 -25.11 1.28
C ASP A 154 -11.07 -25.87 1.62
N GLY A 155 -10.13 -25.24 2.36
CA GLY A 155 -8.85 -25.81 2.77
C GLY A 155 -7.74 -25.73 1.70
N SER A 156 -8.03 -25.21 0.51
CA SER A 156 -7.00 -24.97 -0.52
C SER A 156 -6.09 -23.78 -0.14
N ILE A 157 -4.83 -23.80 -0.62
CA ILE A 157 -3.90 -22.68 -0.41
C ILE A 157 -4.41 -21.43 -1.14
N ASN A 158 -4.48 -20.31 -0.43
CA ASN A 158 -4.83 -19.03 -1.00
C ASN A 158 -3.61 -18.33 -1.61
N THR A 159 -3.39 -18.52 -2.89
CA THR A 159 -2.26 -17.93 -3.63
C THR A 159 -2.35 -16.41 -3.80
N HIS A 160 -3.45 -15.78 -3.39
CA HIS A 160 -3.65 -14.33 -3.42
C HIS A 160 -3.30 -13.65 -2.08
N ARG A 161 -2.92 -14.43 -1.08
CA ARG A 161 -2.45 -13.93 0.21
C ARG A 161 -0.98 -14.30 0.44
N PRO A 162 -0.18 -13.42 1.08
CA PRO A 162 1.16 -13.76 1.51
C PRO A 162 1.11 -14.82 2.61
N GLN A 163 2.22 -15.50 2.82
CA GLN A 163 2.42 -16.29 4.02
C GLN A 163 2.42 -15.37 5.25
N GLU A 164 1.83 -15.85 6.33
CA GLU A 164 1.72 -15.11 7.60
C GLU A 164 2.15 -16.01 8.76
N PRO A 165 2.76 -15.46 9.84
CA PRO A 165 3.04 -16.25 11.03
C PRO A 165 1.74 -16.65 11.75
N GLY A 166 1.76 -17.79 12.45
CA GLY A 166 0.59 -18.32 13.16
C GLY A 166 0.23 -17.58 14.46
N ASN A 167 1.07 -16.63 14.92
CA ASN A 167 0.84 -15.86 16.13
C ASN A 167 -0.25 -14.78 15.98
N SER A 168 -0.62 -14.14 17.08
CA SER A 168 -1.60 -13.03 17.07
C SER A 168 -1.06 -11.81 16.33
N ALA A 169 -1.95 -11.11 15.62
CA ALA A 169 -1.63 -9.84 15.01
C ALA A 169 -1.58 -8.73 16.07
N ASN A 170 -0.59 -7.85 15.91
CA ASN A 170 -0.58 -6.52 16.52
C ASN A 170 -1.40 -5.57 15.64
N GLY A 171 -1.90 -4.49 16.24
CA GLY A 171 -2.59 -3.43 15.48
C GLY A 171 -1.64 -2.64 14.57
N PRO A 172 -2.20 -1.66 13.82
CA PRO A 172 -1.42 -0.82 12.90
C PRO A 172 -0.31 -0.03 13.62
N GLU A 173 -0.50 0.27 14.90
CA GLU A 173 0.43 1.01 15.77
C GLU A 173 1.81 0.33 15.92
N ALA A 174 1.90 -0.98 15.68
CA ALA A 174 3.17 -1.70 15.74
C ALA A 174 4.21 -1.12 14.76
N LEU A 175 3.76 -0.51 13.67
CA LEU A 175 4.63 0.11 12.67
C LEU A 175 5.40 1.31 13.21
N LYS A 176 4.95 1.96 14.29
CA LYS A 176 5.67 3.07 14.95
C LYS A 176 7.05 2.68 15.48
N ASN A 177 7.25 1.39 15.73
CA ASN A 177 8.53 0.88 16.21
C ASN A 177 9.55 0.61 15.09
N ALA A 178 9.10 0.56 13.84
CA ALA A 178 9.96 0.25 12.71
C ALA A 178 10.80 1.46 12.29
N GLY A 179 12.13 1.32 12.31
CA GLY A 179 13.05 2.31 11.76
C GLY A 179 13.26 2.17 10.25
N LEU A 180 13.04 0.96 9.72
CA LEU A 180 13.06 0.64 8.29
C LEU A 180 11.76 -0.08 7.91
N ILE A 181 11.15 0.35 6.82
CA ILE A 181 9.93 -0.26 6.27
C ILE A 181 10.19 -0.63 4.82
N ILE A 182 10.21 -1.91 4.53
CA ILE A 182 10.45 -2.46 3.20
C ILE A 182 9.10 -2.80 2.57
N VAL A 183 8.79 -2.16 1.45
CA VAL A 183 7.49 -2.32 0.78
C VAL A 183 7.64 -2.86 -0.65
N PRO A 184 6.71 -3.68 -1.17
CA PRO A 184 6.74 -4.12 -2.57
C PRO A 184 6.26 -3.00 -3.50
N ALA A 185 6.86 -2.93 -4.70
CA ALA A 185 6.40 -2.05 -5.76
C ALA A 185 6.47 -2.72 -7.13
N LEU A 186 5.58 -2.35 -8.03
CA LEU A 186 5.52 -2.74 -9.44
C LEU A 186 6.14 -1.68 -10.37
N ALA A 187 6.26 -0.46 -9.88
CA ALA A 187 7.00 0.64 -10.47
C ALA A 187 7.32 1.65 -9.37
N VAL A 188 8.41 2.40 -9.52
CA VAL A 188 8.74 3.56 -8.67
C VAL A 188 9.33 4.63 -9.55
N ASP A 189 8.86 5.87 -9.42
CA ASP A 189 9.41 7.02 -10.15
C ASP A 189 10.52 7.76 -9.38
N GLN A 190 11.03 8.82 -9.98
CA GLN A 190 12.11 9.63 -9.42
C GLN A 190 11.68 10.46 -8.19
N GLU A 191 10.38 10.67 -8.00
CA GLU A 191 9.83 11.37 -6.84
C GLU A 191 9.50 10.41 -5.68
N GLY A 192 9.61 9.09 -5.91
CA GLY A 192 9.36 8.05 -4.93
C GLY A 192 7.91 7.56 -4.91
N PHE A 193 7.05 8.01 -5.81
CA PHE A 193 5.72 7.43 -5.94
C PHE A 193 5.80 6.02 -6.48
N ARG A 194 5.08 5.12 -5.83
CA ARG A 194 5.12 3.69 -6.15
C ARG A 194 3.78 3.18 -6.67
N LEU A 195 3.84 2.27 -7.60
CA LEU A 195 2.69 1.49 -8.03
C LEU A 195 2.62 0.18 -7.24
N GLY A 196 1.63 0.04 -6.38
CA GLY A 196 1.31 -1.21 -5.70
C GLY A 196 0.32 -2.07 -6.49
N ARG A 197 -0.10 -3.21 -5.90
CA ARG A 197 -1.08 -4.14 -6.50
C ARG A 197 -2.52 -3.59 -6.54
N GLY A 198 -2.80 -2.45 -5.91
CA GLY A 198 -4.09 -1.75 -5.99
C GLY A 198 -5.01 -1.91 -4.78
N GLY A 199 -4.61 -2.63 -3.75
CA GLY A 199 -5.39 -2.76 -2.50
C GLY A 199 -5.26 -1.58 -1.54
N GLY A 200 -4.32 -0.64 -1.76
CA GLY A 200 -4.07 0.51 -0.89
C GLY A 200 -3.67 0.14 0.55
N TRP A 201 -3.28 -1.12 0.80
CA TRP A 201 -2.94 -1.59 2.14
C TRP A 201 -1.73 -0.85 2.71
N TYR A 202 -0.65 -0.73 1.90
CA TYR A 202 0.56 -0.05 2.34
C TYR A 202 0.38 1.46 2.51
N ASP A 203 -0.45 2.11 1.72
CA ASP A 203 -0.69 3.55 1.86
C ASP A 203 -1.35 3.85 3.19
N ARG A 204 -2.36 3.09 3.55
CA ARG A 204 -3.00 3.17 4.88
C ARG A 204 -2.06 2.73 6.01
N ALA A 205 -1.25 1.68 5.81
CA ALA A 205 -0.33 1.21 6.84
C ALA A 205 0.75 2.24 7.14
N LEU A 206 1.29 2.90 6.11
CA LEU A 206 2.35 3.89 6.23
C LEU A 206 1.92 5.16 6.97
N GLU A 207 0.63 5.44 7.11
CA GLU A 207 0.13 6.53 7.97
C GLU A 207 0.54 6.34 9.45
N TYR A 208 0.76 5.11 9.88
CA TYR A 208 1.17 4.75 11.24
C TYR A 208 2.68 4.71 11.47
N ARG A 209 3.50 5.00 10.45
CA ARG A 209 4.95 4.98 10.60
C ARG A 209 5.45 6.11 11.52
N ALA A 210 6.59 5.89 12.17
CA ALA A 210 7.28 6.97 12.85
C ALA A 210 7.79 8.01 11.84
N ALA A 211 7.89 9.28 12.25
CA ALA A 211 8.34 10.38 11.38
C ALA A 211 9.76 10.17 10.83
N GLY A 212 10.63 9.45 11.55
CA GLY A 212 11.98 9.14 11.11
C GLY A 212 12.16 7.77 10.49
N ALA A 213 11.07 7.00 10.28
CA ALA A 213 11.13 5.69 9.66
C ALA A 213 11.45 5.82 8.16
N ARG A 214 12.46 5.09 7.70
CA ARG A 214 12.85 5.05 6.29
C ARG A 214 11.99 4.04 5.54
N VAL A 215 11.34 4.47 4.46
CA VAL A 215 10.52 3.61 3.60
C VAL A 215 11.31 3.28 2.32
N VAL A 216 11.55 2.00 2.08
CA VAL A 216 12.32 1.51 0.93
C VAL A 216 11.45 0.58 0.08
N ALA A 217 11.26 0.93 -1.18
CA ALA A 217 10.57 0.07 -2.14
C ALA A 217 11.52 -1.01 -2.68
N VAL A 218 11.02 -2.24 -2.75
CA VAL A 218 11.69 -3.37 -3.41
C VAL A 218 11.02 -3.63 -4.75
N CYS A 219 11.82 -3.60 -5.81
CA CYS A 219 11.34 -3.88 -7.16
C CYS A 219 12.44 -4.51 -8.04
N TRP A 220 12.02 -5.10 -9.16
CA TRP A 220 12.95 -5.62 -10.16
C TRP A 220 13.76 -4.49 -10.81
N PRO A 221 14.97 -4.73 -11.35
CA PRO A 221 15.82 -3.68 -11.94
C PRO A 221 15.20 -2.91 -13.10
N TRP A 222 14.13 -3.42 -13.69
CA TRP A 222 13.41 -2.80 -14.82
C TRP A 222 12.13 -2.06 -14.40
N GLU A 223 11.83 -1.97 -13.11
CA GLU A 223 10.61 -1.33 -12.57
C GLU A 223 10.81 0.11 -12.08
N PRO A 224 12.03 0.55 -11.69
CA PRO A 224 12.28 1.99 -11.58
C PRO A 224 12.08 2.69 -12.93
N THR A 225 11.44 3.85 -12.94
CA THR A 225 11.02 4.53 -14.16
C THR A 225 11.25 6.04 -14.09
N ASP A 226 11.57 6.64 -15.23
CA ASP A 226 11.65 8.10 -15.40
C ASP A 226 10.28 8.73 -15.68
N LYS A 227 9.26 7.91 -15.93
CA LYS A 227 7.90 8.38 -16.14
C LYS A 227 7.20 8.55 -14.80
N PRO A 228 6.45 9.64 -14.57
CA PRO A 228 5.66 9.81 -13.37
C PRO A 228 4.71 8.63 -13.16
N VAL A 229 4.75 8.03 -11.97
CA VAL A 229 3.79 7.01 -11.56
C VAL A 229 2.47 7.72 -11.23
N PRO A 230 1.35 7.30 -11.82
CA PRO A 230 0.07 7.87 -11.46
C PRO A 230 -0.20 7.70 -9.96
N HIS A 231 -0.38 8.80 -9.24
CA HIS A 231 -0.58 8.82 -7.79
C HIS A 231 -1.73 9.75 -7.39
N GLU A 232 -2.20 9.62 -6.18
CA GLU A 232 -3.22 10.43 -5.54
C GLU A 232 -2.64 11.10 -4.29
N ASP A 233 -3.29 12.12 -3.75
CA ASP A 233 -2.77 12.91 -2.62
C ASP A 233 -2.45 12.09 -1.36
N HIS A 234 -3.10 10.94 -1.21
CA HIS A 234 -2.89 10.02 -0.09
C HIS A 234 -1.77 8.99 -0.33
N ASP A 235 -1.23 8.89 -1.55
CA ASP A 235 -0.13 7.98 -1.85
C ASP A 235 1.16 8.51 -1.18
N ILE A 236 1.77 7.71 -0.33
CA ILE A 236 2.97 8.09 0.42
C ILE A 236 4.21 7.66 -0.36
N PRO A 237 5.06 8.63 -0.79
CA PRO A 237 6.26 8.29 -1.53
C PRO A 237 7.30 7.60 -0.64
N VAL A 238 8.18 6.81 -1.27
CA VAL A 238 9.28 6.10 -0.61
C VAL A 238 10.55 6.95 -0.58
N ASP A 239 11.44 6.66 0.37
CA ASP A 239 12.72 7.36 0.55
C ASP A 239 13.84 6.77 -0.31
N GLY A 240 13.62 5.56 -0.85
CA GLY A 240 14.59 4.92 -1.73
C GLY A 240 14.07 3.65 -2.38
N VAL A 241 14.82 3.18 -3.36
CA VAL A 241 14.54 1.97 -4.14
C VAL A 241 15.67 0.98 -4.01
N LEU A 242 15.34 -0.24 -3.64
CA LEU A 242 16.26 -1.36 -3.57
C LEU A 242 15.94 -2.37 -4.67
N THR A 243 16.94 -2.67 -5.48
CA THR A 243 16.89 -3.67 -6.53
C THR A 243 18.02 -4.67 -6.37
N PRO A 244 18.04 -5.81 -7.06
CA PRO A 244 19.19 -6.71 -7.13
C PRO A 244 20.49 -6.06 -7.65
N ASN A 245 20.39 -4.89 -8.30
CA ASN A 245 21.54 -4.17 -8.85
C ASN A 245 22.10 -3.10 -7.90
N GLY A 246 21.35 -2.71 -6.88
CA GLY A 246 21.78 -1.70 -5.92
C GLY A 246 20.64 -0.98 -5.24
N PHE A 247 21.01 -0.04 -4.37
CA PHE A 247 20.11 0.87 -3.69
C PHE A 247 20.28 2.29 -4.26
N THR A 248 19.16 2.96 -4.50
CA THR A 248 19.10 4.37 -4.90
C THR A 248 18.29 5.14 -3.87
N ALA A 249 18.91 6.11 -3.19
CA ALA A 249 18.19 7.05 -2.33
C ALA A 249 17.43 8.06 -3.22
N ILE A 250 16.20 8.38 -2.83
CA ILE A 250 15.34 9.36 -3.49
C ILE A 250 15.21 10.60 -2.59
N ARG A 251 15.08 10.36 -1.28
CA ARG A 251 14.92 11.40 -0.25
C ARG A 251 15.90 11.14 0.89
N GLU A 252 16.38 12.21 1.48
CA GLU A 252 17.24 12.17 2.68
C GLU A 252 16.44 12.38 3.97
#